data_93a0e8c559464ecf0455cecc5166a6dc
#
_entry.id   93a0e8c559464ecf0455cecc5166a6dc
#
_cell.length_a   1.000
_cell.length_b   1.000
_cell.length_c   1.000
_cell.angle_alpha   90.00
_cell.angle_beta   90.00
_cell.angle_gamma   90.00
#
_symmetry.space_group_name_H-M   'P 1'
#
loop_
_entity.id
_entity.type
_entity.pdbx_description
1 polymer ?
#
loop_
_entity_poly.entity_id
_entity_poly.type
_entity_poly.pdbx_seq_one_letter_code
_entity_poly.pdbx_strand_id
1 'polypeptide(L)'
;MSQNFDPNQNYYSFIDNGTTPIVFIHGVGLDHKMWRHQIESLKDYSTITYDLLGHGKTPYNKEEVSLNDFSNQLVLLLKFLKIDKINLVGFSLGSLIALDFASKFQNKLAKLILLGTTYKRTEKERSQVIDRFNQAKLNKPLSKQALKRWFSDEYLKIHPEVYDLFIEILDKDPKDHINFLKSYKLFANHKDNIDIIKKVKTKTLIMTGSNDLGSTVAMSKSLSSDLINSSFIEVENGKHLCSIECADDVNINLKN
;
A
#
# COMPACT_ATOMS: atom_id res chain seq x y z
N MET A 1 1.40 -25.28 10.21
CA MET A 1 0.99 -23.85 10.21
C MET A 1 -0.37 -23.81 9.54
N SER A 2 -1.42 -23.39 10.26
CA SER A 2 -2.74 -23.21 9.67
C SER A 2 -2.61 -22.15 8.56
N GLN A 3 -3.02 -22.50 7.34
CA GLN A 3 -3.10 -21.51 6.27
C GLN A 3 -4.14 -20.48 6.72
N ASN A 4 -3.71 -19.23 6.88
CA ASN A 4 -4.57 -18.16 7.34
C ASN A 4 -5.37 -17.60 6.16
N PHE A 5 -6.51 -18.24 5.88
CA PHE A 5 -7.50 -17.74 4.92
C PHE A 5 -8.81 -17.44 5.65
N ASP A 6 -9.42 -16.32 5.31
CA ASP A 6 -10.76 -16.01 5.75
C ASP A 6 -11.81 -16.83 4.97
N PRO A 7 -13.10 -16.80 5.34
CA PRO A 7 -14.16 -17.52 4.62
C PRO A 7 -14.31 -17.14 3.14
N ASN A 8 -13.80 -15.97 2.73
CA ASN A 8 -13.81 -15.50 1.35
C ASN A 8 -12.53 -15.86 0.59
N GLN A 9 -11.70 -16.74 1.14
CA GLN A 9 -10.40 -17.16 0.58
C GLN A 9 -9.37 -16.02 0.48
N ASN A 10 -9.51 -14.97 1.28
CA ASN A 10 -8.49 -13.93 1.37
C ASN A 10 -7.36 -14.41 2.29
N TYR A 11 -6.14 -14.36 1.79
CA TYR A 11 -4.97 -14.66 2.60
C TYR A 11 -4.65 -13.51 3.56
N TYR A 12 -4.37 -13.85 4.81
CA TYR A 12 -3.90 -12.91 5.82
C TYR A 12 -2.88 -13.58 6.76
N SER A 13 -2.10 -12.77 7.46
CA SER A 13 -1.28 -13.15 8.60
C SER A 13 -1.63 -12.26 9.77
N PHE A 14 -1.94 -12.84 10.91
CA PHE A 14 -2.26 -12.12 12.14
C PHE A 14 -1.34 -12.57 13.27
N ILE A 15 -0.60 -11.64 13.84
CA ILE A 15 0.18 -11.79 15.06
C ILE A 15 -0.56 -11.01 16.15
N ASP A 16 -1.06 -11.70 17.15
CA ASP A 16 -1.81 -11.08 18.25
C ASP A 16 -0.94 -11.00 19.50
N ASN A 17 -0.61 -9.78 19.91
CA ASN A 17 0.15 -9.45 21.11
C ASN A 17 -0.68 -8.60 22.09
N GLY A 18 -2.02 -8.66 22.02
CA GLY A 18 -2.93 -7.97 22.92
C GLY A 18 -3.00 -6.46 22.75
N THR A 19 -2.41 -5.89 21.69
CA THR A 19 -2.47 -4.46 21.39
C THR A 19 -3.49 -4.17 20.30
N THR A 20 -3.90 -2.88 20.14
CA THR A 20 -4.70 -2.48 18.96
C THR A 20 -3.94 -2.83 17.70
N PRO A 21 -4.47 -3.70 16.83
CA PRO A 21 -3.72 -4.19 15.67
C PRO A 21 -3.34 -3.09 14.68
N ILE A 22 -2.14 -3.22 14.14
CA ILE A 22 -1.67 -2.44 12.99
C ILE A 22 -1.94 -3.27 11.74
N VAL A 23 -2.81 -2.77 10.87
CA VAL A 23 -3.16 -3.43 9.60
C VAL A 23 -2.40 -2.80 8.46
N PHE A 24 -1.77 -3.62 7.63
CA PHE A 24 -0.93 -3.19 6.53
C PHE A 24 -1.55 -3.52 5.17
N ILE A 25 -1.74 -2.50 4.33
CA ILE A 25 -2.25 -2.62 2.95
C ILE A 25 -1.11 -2.35 1.97
N HIS A 26 -0.75 -3.36 1.19
CA HIS A 26 0.34 -3.26 0.20
C HIS A 26 -0.04 -2.46 -1.05
N GLY A 27 0.95 -2.18 -1.91
CA GLY A 27 0.78 -1.48 -3.18
C GLY A 27 0.36 -2.39 -4.34
N VAL A 28 0.05 -1.76 -5.49
CA VAL A 28 -0.30 -2.48 -6.71
C VAL A 28 0.84 -3.39 -7.16
N GLY A 29 0.49 -4.63 -7.51
CA GLY A 29 1.45 -5.62 -7.98
C GLY A 29 2.30 -6.29 -6.90
N LEU A 30 2.19 -5.85 -5.65
CA LEU A 30 2.89 -6.41 -4.49
C LEU A 30 2.03 -7.43 -3.74
N ASP A 31 2.53 -7.92 -2.62
CA ASP A 31 1.83 -8.78 -1.67
C ASP A 31 2.26 -8.47 -0.22
N HIS A 32 1.74 -9.24 0.74
CA HIS A 32 2.04 -9.08 2.17
C HIS A 32 3.53 -9.14 2.52
N LYS A 33 4.37 -9.80 1.72
CA LYS A 33 5.81 -9.99 1.98
C LYS A 33 6.59 -8.67 1.98
N MET A 34 6.05 -7.61 1.34
CA MET A 34 6.70 -6.30 1.36
C MET A 34 6.86 -5.71 2.77
N TRP A 35 6.04 -6.16 3.72
CA TRP A 35 6.00 -5.64 5.08
C TRP A 35 6.94 -6.35 6.08
N ARG A 36 7.82 -7.23 5.58
CA ARG A 36 8.71 -8.04 6.43
C ARG A 36 9.50 -7.23 7.46
N HIS A 37 10.07 -6.09 7.06
CA HIS A 37 10.87 -5.23 7.96
C HIS A 37 9.99 -4.54 9.03
N GLN A 38 8.76 -4.19 8.68
CA GLN A 38 7.81 -3.62 9.62
C GLN A 38 7.36 -4.67 10.63
N ILE A 39 7.02 -5.87 10.18
CA ILE A 39 6.58 -6.96 11.06
C ILE A 39 7.70 -7.35 12.04
N GLU A 40 8.94 -7.45 11.57
CA GLU A 40 10.10 -7.75 12.41
C GLU A 40 10.35 -6.66 13.48
N SER A 41 10.27 -5.39 13.08
CA SER A 41 10.45 -4.25 13.98
C SER A 41 9.31 -4.08 14.99
N LEU A 42 8.11 -4.54 14.64
CA LEU A 42 6.89 -4.42 15.44
C LEU A 42 6.51 -5.73 16.14
N LYS A 43 7.49 -6.58 16.46
CA LYS A 43 7.27 -7.90 17.08
C LYS A 43 6.48 -7.87 18.39
N ASP A 44 6.48 -6.74 19.10
CA ASP A 44 5.76 -6.56 20.37
C ASP A 44 4.33 -5.99 20.18
N TYR A 45 3.93 -5.71 18.94
CA TYR A 45 2.61 -5.19 18.57
C TYR A 45 1.77 -6.24 17.87
N SER A 46 0.44 -6.14 18.01
CA SER A 46 -0.46 -6.92 17.16
C SER A 46 -0.42 -6.39 15.73
N THR A 47 -0.21 -7.27 14.76
CA THR A 47 -0.06 -6.88 13.34
C THR A 47 -0.89 -7.77 12.45
N ILE A 48 -1.50 -7.17 11.42
CA ILE A 48 -2.22 -7.88 10.36
C ILE A 48 -1.65 -7.45 9.02
N THR A 49 -1.20 -8.42 8.23
CA THR A 49 -0.93 -8.25 6.81
C THR A 49 -1.88 -9.12 6.01
N TYR A 50 -2.29 -8.70 4.84
CA TYR A 50 -3.14 -9.49 3.96
C TYR A 50 -2.84 -9.18 2.50
N ASP A 51 -3.22 -10.10 1.62
CA ASP A 51 -3.10 -9.90 0.18
C ASP A 51 -4.39 -9.28 -0.36
N LEU A 52 -4.25 -8.20 -1.12
CA LEU A 52 -5.37 -7.55 -1.80
C LEU A 52 -6.03 -8.50 -2.81
N LEU A 53 -7.31 -8.29 -3.09
CA LEU A 53 -8.03 -9.03 -4.14
C LEU A 53 -7.22 -9.11 -5.43
N GLY A 54 -6.95 -10.33 -5.91
CA GLY A 54 -6.17 -10.60 -7.11
C GLY A 54 -4.66 -10.41 -6.96
N HIS A 55 -4.14 -10.35 -5.71
CA HIS A 55 -2.71 -10.28 -5.43
C HIS A 55 -2.28 -11.42 -4.52
N GLY A 56 -1.00 -11.78 -4.60
CA GLY A 56 -0.41 -12.81 -3.76
C GLY A 56 -1.20 -14.11 -3.77
N LYS A 57 -1.70 -14.52 -2.62
CA LYS A 57 -2.50 -15.76 -2.45
C LYS A 57 -4.02 -15.53 -2.46
N THR A 58 -4.48 -14.28 -2.64
CA THR A 58 -5.90 -13.94 -2.64
C THR A 58 -6.46 -13.94 -4.06
N PRO A 59 -7.42 -14.83 -4.39
CA PRO A 59 -8.02 -14.88 -5.73
C PRO A 59 -8.95 -13.69 -6.00
N TYR A 60 -9.22 -13.42 -7.28
CA TYR A 60 -10.23 -12.45 -7.69
C TYR A 60 -10.80 -12.77 -9.07
N ASN A 61 -12.11 -12.94 -9.17
CA ASN A 61 -12.76 -13.47 -10.38
C ASN A 61 -13.68 -12.45 -11.09
N LYS A 62 -13.88 -11.23 -10.53
CA LYS A 62 -14.67 -10.21 -11.21
C LYS A 62 -13.86 -9.52 -12.30
N GLU A 63 -14.53 -8.94 -13.30
CA GLU A 63 -13.90 -8.27 -14.43
C GLU A 63 -13.21 -6.96 -14.04
N GLU A 64 -13.80 -6.20 -13.13
CA GLU A 64 -13.28 -4.92 -12.65
C GLU A 64 -13.16 -4.92 -11.12
N VAL A 65 -12.27 -4.08 -10.60
CA VAL A 65 -12.08 -3.85 -9.18
C VAL A 65 -12.19 -2.36 -8.87
N SER A 66 -12.78 -2.03 -7.74
CA SER A 66 -12.93 -0.66 -7.22
C SER A 66 -12.25 -0.49 -5.86
N LEU A 67 -12.03 0.76 -5.43
CA LEU A 67 -11.58 1.04 -4.05
C LEU A 67 -12.56 0.49 -3.03
N ASN A 68 -13.85 0.53 -3.34
CA ASN A 68 -14.89 -0.01 -2.48
C ASN A 68 -14.80 -1.53 -2.29
N ASP A 69 -14.41 -2.29 -3.33
CA ASP A 69 -14.20 -3.74 -3.21
C ASP A 69 -13.06 -4.05 -2.23
N PHE A 70 -11.96 -3.30 -2.31
CA PHE A 70 -10.84 -3.44 -1.38
C PHE A 70 -11.18 -2.99 0.05
N SER A 71 -11.91 -1.88 0.21
CA SER A 71 -12.38 -1.45 1.53
C SER A 71 -13.32 -2.48 2.16
N ASN A 72 -14.21 -3.08 1.37
CA ASN A 72 -15.10 -4.15 1.83
C ASN A 72 -14.32 -5.43 2.18
N GLN A 73 -13.27 -5.77 1.44
CA GLN A 73 -12.37 -6.87 1.80
C GLN A 73 -11.84 -6.69 3.23
N LEU A 74 -11.33 -5.50 3.56
CA LEU A 74 -10.84 -5.21 4.90
C LEU A 74 -11.96 -5.27 5.95
N VAL A 75 -13.15 -4.72 5.67
CA VAL A 75 -14.30 -4.80 6.58
C VAL A 75 -14.65 -6.25 6.92
N LEU A 76 -14.69 -7.13 5.90
CA LEU A 76 -15.02 -8.55 6.09
C LEU A 76 -13.91 -9.28 6.88
N LEU A 77 -12.64 -8.98 6.62
CA LEU A 77 -11.52 -9.53 7.39
C LEU A 77 -11.60 -9.12 8.87
N LEU A 78 -11.81 -7.83 9.16
CA LEU A 78 -11.95 -7.34 10.54
C LEU A 78 -13.15 -7.96 11.26
N LYS A 79 -14.28 -8.13 10.55
CA LYS A 79 -15.46 -8.80 11.10
C LYS A 79 -15.17 -10.27 11.42
N PHE A 80 -14.48 -10.99 10.54
CA PHE A 80 -14.08 -12.38 10.75
C PHE A 80 -13.15 -12.53 11.96
N LEU A 81 -12.18 -11.63 12.10
CA LEU A 81 -11.23 -11.62 13.22
C LEU A 81 -11.83 -11.03 14.52
N LYS A 82 -13.07 -10.50 14.48
CA LYS A 82 -13.76 -9.83 15.61
C LYS A 82 -12.96 -8.62 16.14
N ILE A 83 -12.40 -7.83 15.21
CA ILE A 83 -11.60 -6.64 15.53
C ILE A 83 -12.42 -5.39 15.24
N ASP A 84 -12.59 -4.55 16.26
CA ASP A 84 -13.38 -3.32 16.17
C ASP A 84 -12.54 -2.08 15.89
N LYS A 85 -11.29 -2.05 16.35
CA LYS A 85 -10.41 -0.87 16.25
C LYS A 85 -9.03 -1.27 15.76
N ILE A 86 -8.47 -0.47 14.84
CA ILE A 86 -7.16 -0.71 14.21
C ILE A 86 -6.37 0.59 14.03
N ASN A 87 -5.06 0.45 13.91
CA ASN A 87 -4.20 1.42 13.23
C ASN A 87 -4.04 0.93 11.78
N LEU A 88 -4.27 1.80 10.79
CA LEU A 88 -4.25 1.41 9.38
C LEU A 88 -3.07 2.02 8.65
N VAL A 89 -2.25 1.20 8.04
CA VAL A 89 -1.11 1.60 7.21
C VAL A 89 -1.38 1.22 5.77
N GLY A 90 -1.33 2.18 4.85
CA GLY A 90 -1.48 1.92 3.42
C GLY A 90 -0.27 2.41 2.64
N PHE A 91 0.19 1.62 1.66
CA PHE A 91 1.27 1.97 0.76
C PHE A 91 0.78 2.11 -0.68
N SER A 92 1.09 3.22 -1.34
CA SER A 92 0.80 3.47 -2.77
C SER A 92 -0.69 3.26 -3.08
N LEU A 93 -1.10 2.25 -3.86
CA LEU A 93 -2.52 1.86 -4.01
C LEU A 93 -3.17 1.61 -2.66
N GLY A 94 -2.46 0.96 -1.74
CA GLY A 94 -2.94 0.73 -0.38
C GLY A 94 -3.26 2.02 0.38
N SER A 95 -2.57 3.13 0.09
CA SER A 95 -2.91 4.44 0.67
C SER A 95 -4.24 4.97 0.15
N LEU A 96 -4.55 4.78 -1.14
CA LEU A 96 -5.85 5.17 -1.71
C LEU A 96 -6.99 4.34 -1.11
N ILE A 97 -6.75 3.04 -0.92
CA ILE A 97 -7.68 2.12 -0.25
C ILE A 97 -7.88 2.55 1.22
N ALA A 98 -6.81 2.89 1.93
CA ALA A 98 -6.87 3.32 3.31
C ALA A 98 -7.63 4.66 3.48
N LEU A 99 -7.49 5.60 2.53
CA LEU A 99 -8.28 6.83 2.49
C LEU A 99 -9.76 6.56 2.19
N ASP A 100 -10.06 5.68 1.24
CA ASP A 100 -11.45 5.25 0.96
C ASP A 100 -12.08 4.59 2.18
N PHE A 101 -11.35 3.68 2.83
CA PHE A 101 -11.78 3.05 4.08
C PHE A 101 -12.01 4.08 5.19
N ALA A 102 -11.05 4.99 5.40
CA ALA A 102 -11.15 6.04 6.41
C ALA A 102 -12.36 6.94 6.19
N SER A 103 -12.69 7.28 4.96
CA SER A 103 -13.85 8.12 4.65
C SER A 103 -15.20 7.49 5.05
N LYS A 104 -15.26 6.16 5.14
CA LYS A 104 -16.48 5.37 5.39
C LYS A 104 -16.54 4.80 6.81
N PHE A 105 -15.39 4.42 7.37
CA PHE A 105 -15.29 3.59 8.59
C PHE A 105 -14.35 4.20 9.64
N GLN A 106 -14.37 5.53 9.83
CA GLN A 106 -13.49 6.23 10.76
C GLN A 106 -13.62 5.74 12.22
N ASN A 107 -14.81 5.29 12.61
CA ASN A 107 -15.04 4.71 13.94
C ASN A 107 -14.19 3.46 14.20
N LYS A 108 -13.72 2.79 13.15
CA LYS A 108 -12.81 1.62 13.25
C LYS A 108 -11.34 2.01 13.29
N LEU A 109 -11.00 3.27 13.11
CA LEU A 109 -9.61 3.73 13.05
C LEU A 109 -9.19 4.44 14.33
N ALA A 110 -8.05 4.02 14.90
CA ALA A 110 -7.33 4.78 15.92
C ALA A 110 -6.37 5.78 15.26
N LYS A 111 -5.58 5.32 14.28
CA LYS A 111 -4.66 6.12 13.48
C LYS A 111 -4.71 5.68 12.01
N LEU A 112 -4.34 6.60 11.12
CA LEU A 112 -4.15 6.34 9.70
C LEU A 112 -2.73 6.72 9.30
N ILE A 113 -2.04 5.87 8.55
CA ILE A 113 -0.68 6.11 8.08
C ILE A 113 -0.65 5.83 6.58
N LEU A 114 -0.19 6.81 5.80
CA LEU A 114 -0.16 6.77 4.35
C LEU A 114 1.27 6.87 3.86
N LEU A 115 1.75 5.85 3.18
CA LEU A 115 3.10 5.74 2.65
C LEU A 115 3.11 5.85 1.13
N GLY A 116 3.93 6.72 0.56
CA GLY A 116 4.07 6.86 -0.88
C GLY A 116 2.74 7.05 -1.60
N THR A 117 1.88 7.92 -1.07
CA THR A 117 0.55 8.16 -1.64
C THR A 117 0.60 9.14 -2.80
N THR A 118 -0.27 8.96 -3.79
CA THR A 118 -0.45 9.92 -4.89
C THR A 118 -1.62 10.84 -4.58
N TYR A 119 -1.47 12.11 -4.91
CA TYR A 119 -2.53 13.11 -4.74
C TYR A 119 -2.37 14.27 -5.72
N LYS A 120 -3.49 14.74 -6.30
CA LYS A 120 -3.52 15.87 -7.26
C LYS A 120 -2.47 15.73 -8.38
N ARG A 121 -2.39 14.54 -8.97
CA ARG A 121 -1.50 14.29 -10.13
C ARG A 121 -1.74 15.33 -11.21
N THR A 122 -0.68 15.95 -11.70
CA THR A 122 -0.68 16.76 -12.91
C THR A 122 -1.00 15.91 -14.15
N GLU A 123 -1.34 16.52 -15.26
CA GLU A 123 -1.58 15.82 -16.52
C GLU A 123 -0.35 15.01 -16.98
N LYS A 124 0.86 15.56 -16.80
CA LYS A 124 2.11 14.87 -17.10
C LYS A 124 2.29 13.61 -16.27
N GLU A 125 2.05 13.70 -14.97
CA GLU A 125 2.15 12.56 -14.04
C GLU A 125 1.08 11.50 -14.35
N ARG A 126 -0.14 11.92 -14.70
CA ARG A 126 -1.20 10.99 -15.16
C ARG A 126 -0.80 10.27 -16.43
N SER A 127 -0.32 10.99 -17.45
CA SER A 127 0.15 10.40 -18.70
C SER A 127 1.24 9.36 -18.43
N GLN A 128 2.23 9.67 -17.62
CA GLN A 128 3.30 8.73 -17.28
C GLN A 128 2.81 7.44 -16.60
N VAL A 129 1.78 7.52 -15.76
CA VAL A 129 1.19 6.32 -15.13
C VAL A 129 0.40 5.52 -16.15
N ILE A 130 -0.37 6.17 -17.02
CA ILE A 130 -1.13 5.53 -18.10
C ILE A 130 -0.19 4.85 -19.10
N ASP A 131 0.92 5.47 -19.47
CA ASP A 131 1.92 4.90 -20.36
C ASP A 131 2.52 3.61 -19.77
N ARG A 132 2.87 3.61 -18.47
CA ARG A 132 3.34 2.41 -17.77
C ARG A 132 2.25 1.32 -17.72
N PHE A 133 1.00 1.69 -17.49
CA PHE A 133 -0.11 0.74 -17.55
C PHE A 133 -0.27 0.13 -18.94
N ASN A 134 -0.17 0.94 -19.99
CA ASN A 134 -0.24 0.46 -21.37
C ASN A 134 0.94 -0.47 -21.72
N GLN A 135 2.14 -0.20 -21.20
CA GLN A 135 3.28 -1.11 -21.33
C GLN A 135 3.03 -2.44 -20.61
N ALA A 136 2.45 -2.39 -19.40
CA ALA A 136 2.08 -3.60 -18.66
C ALA A 136 1.10 -4.48 -19.43
N LYS A 137 0.10 -3.90 -20.12
CA LYS A 137 -0.84 -4.64 -20.97
C LYS A 137 -0.18 -5.40 -22.12
N LEU A 138 0.99 -4.97 -22.56
CA LEU A 138 1.74 -5.64 -23.62
C LEU A 138 2.60 -6.80 -23.11
N ASN A 139 2.37 -7.26 -21.88
CA ASN A 139 3.16 -8.31 -21.21
C ASN A 139 4.67 -8.07 -21.23
N LYS A 140 5.09 -6.80 -21.27
CA LYS A 140 6.50 -6.45 -21.12
C LYS A 140 6.88 -6.54 -19.66
N PRO A 141 7.97 -7.24 -19.32
CA PRO A 141 8.46 -7.28 -17.94
C PRO A 141 8.77 -5.85 -17.46
N LEU A 142 7.97 -5.34 -16.53
CA LEU A 142 8.19 -4.01 -15.93
C LEU A 142 8.97 -4.08 -14.62
N SER A 143 9.27 -5.29 -14.15
CA SER A 143 9.92 -5.55 -12.87
C SER A 143 11.21 -4.76 -12.69
N LYS A 144 12.15 -4.86 -13.64
CA LYS A 144 13.42 -4.12 -13.58
C LYS A 144 13.25 -2.59 -13.59
N GLN A 145 12.29 -2.07 -14.37
CA GLN A 145 11.99 -0.64 -14.41
C GLN A 145 11.29 -0.17 -13.13
N ALA A 146 10.44 -1.01 -12.55
CA ALA A 146 9.80 -0.75 -11.27
C ALA A 146 10.85 -0.66 -10.16
N LEU A 147 11.76 -1.63 -10.06
CA LEU A 147 12.81 -1.66 -9.05
C LEU A 147 13.69 -0.42 -9.07
N LYS A 148 14.12 0.03 -10.27
CA LYS A 148 14.91 1.28 -10.42
C LYS A 148 14.18 2.54 -9.93
N ARG A 149 12.84 2.57 -10.00
CA ARG A 149 12.04 3.67 -9.46
C ARG A 149 11.82 3.54 -7.95
N TRP A 150 11.77 2.32 -7.45
CA TRP A 150 11.39 2.03 -6.06
C TRP A 150 12.54 2.06 -5.09
N PHE A 151 13.75 1.74 -5.56
CA PHE A 151 14.97 1.66 -4.77
C PHE A 151 16.12 2.42 -5.42
N SER A 152 17.09 2.89 -4.62
CA SER A 152 18.35 3.39 -5.14
C SER A 152 19.20 2.24 -5.71
N ASP A 153 20.08 2.57 -6.67
CA ASP A 153 20.99 1.57 -7.25
C ASP A 153 21.98 1.07 -6.19
N GLU A 154 22.38 1.95 -5.25
CA GLU A 154 23.26 1.61 -4.13
C GLU A 154 22.60 0.59 -3.20
N TYR A 155 21.33 0.82 -2.82
CA TYR A 155 20.58 -0.09 -1.97
C TYR A 155 20.47 -1.48 -2.60
N LEU A 156 20.07 -1.56 -3.87
CA LEU A 156 19.93 -2.85 -4.58
C LEU A 156 21.26 -3.58 -4.78
N LYS A 157 22.38 -2.83 -4.86
CA LYS A 157 23.71 -3.43 -4.94
C LYS A 157 24.15 -4.08 -3.62
N ILE A 158 23.78 -3.47 -2.50
CA ILE A 158 24.10 -3.97 -1.15
C ILE A 158 23.13 -5.09 -0.72
N HIS A 159 21.87 -5.04 -1.22
CA HIS A 159 20.78 -5.95 -0.89
C HIS A 159 20.26 -6.71 -2.11
N PRO A 160 21.07 -7.60 -2.74
CA PRO A 160 20.63 -8.37 -3.91
C PRO A 160 19.41 -9.26 -3.61
N GLU A 161 19.24 -9.74 -2.37
CA GLU A 161 18.08 -10.52 -1.94
C GLU A 161 16.77 -9.74 -2.04
N VAL A 162 16.80 -8.41 -1.91
CA VAL A 162 15.64 -7.55 -2.13
C VAL A 162 15.28 -7.50 -3.60
N TYR A 163 16.29 -7.39 -4.46
CA TYR A 163 16.07 -7.43 -5.91
C TYR A 163 15.38 -8.74 -6.32
N ASP A 164 15.90 -9.89 -5.88
CA ASP A 164 15.37 -11.20 -6.23
C ASP A 164 13.94 -11.40 -5.72
N LEU A 165 13.68 -11.00 -4.46
CA LEU A 165 12.33 -11.06 -3.88
C LEU A 165 11.31 -10.25 -4.70
N PHE A 166 11.66 -9.03 -5.10
CA PHE A 166 10.71 -8.19 -5.84
C PHE A 166 10.57 -8.60 -7.29
N ILE A 167 11.59 -9.21 -7.91
CA ILE A 167 11.45 -9.86 -9.21
C ILE A 167 10.44 -11.01 -9.09
N GLU A 168 10.57 -11.89 -8.09
CA GLU A 168 9.61 -12.98 -7.84
C GLU A 168 8.18 -12.46 -7.64
N ILE A 169 8.00 -11.40 -6.86
CA ILE A 169 6.67 -10.81 -6.60
C ILE A 169 6.07 -10.18 -7.87
N LEU A 170 6.88 -9.56 -8.72
CA LEU A 170 6.43 -8.80 -9.89
C LEU A 170 6.31 -9.64 -11.17
N ASP A 171 7.13 -10.66 -11.33
CA ASP A 171 7.09 -11.56 -12.49
C ASP A 171 6.00 -12.62 -12.28
N LYS A 172 4.78 -12.19 -12.54
CA LYS A 172 3.57 -12.98 -12.31
C LYS A 172 3.29 -13.94 -13.45
N ASP A 173 2.66 -15.06 -13.13
CA ASP A 173 2.08 -15.89 -14.15
C ASP A 173 0.94 -15.17 -14.91
N PRO A 174 0.50 -15.66 -16.08
CA PRO A 174 -0.53 -15.00 -16.89
C PRO A 174 -1.85 -14.77 -16.16
N LYS A 175 -2.25 -15.64 -15.23
CA LYS A 175 -3.51 -15.47 -14.47
C LYS A 175 -3.43 -14.33 -13.48
N ASP A 176 -2.33 -14.26 -12.73
CA ASP A 176 -2.09 -13.20 -11.76
C ASP A 176 -1.81 -11.87 -12.45
N HIS A 177 -1.23 -11.91 -13.65
CA HIS A 177 -1.03 -10.71 -14.46
C HIS A 177 -2.35 -10.04 -14.85
N ILE A 178 -3.40 -10.80 -15.18
CA ILE A 178 -4.73 -10.25 -15.49
C ILE A 178 -5.29 -9.49 -14.27
N ASN A 179 -5.18 -10.05 -13.08
CA ASN A 179 -5.66 -9.41 -11.86
C ASN A 179 -4.84 -8.16 -11.49
N PHE A 180 -3.52 -8.25 -11.65
CA PHE A 180 -2.64 -7.08 -11.52
C PHE A 180 -3.07 -5.95 -12.45
N LEU A 181 -3.40 -6.22 -13.72
CA LEU A 181 -3.84 -5.21 -14.67
C LEU A 181 -5.15 -4.52 -14.26
N LYS A 182 -6.10 -5.24 -13.63
CA LYS A 182 -7.34 -4.65 -13.10
C LYS A 182 -7.03 -3.59 -12.03
N SER A 183 -6.19 -3.94 -11.08
CA SER A 183 -5.78 -3.05 -9.99
C SER A 183 -4.91 -1.89 -10.51
N TYR A 184 -4.05 -2.16 -11.49
CA TYR A 184 -3.25 -1.11 -12.11
C TYR A 184 -4.11 -0.14 -12.93
N LYS A 185 -5.14 -0.63 -13.66
CA LYS A 185 -6.15 0.20 -14.34
C LYS A 185 -6.83 1.15 -13.36
N LEU A 186 -7.28 0.62 -12.21
CA LEU A 186 -7.87 1.42 -11.14
C LEU A 186 -6.90 2.50 -10.66
N PHE A 187 -5.67 2.14 -10.32
CA PHE A 187 -4.65 3.08 -9.84
C PHE A 187 -4.28 4.15 -10.87
N ALA A 188 -4.12 3.75 -12.15
CA ALA A 188 -3.74 4.67 -13.22
C ALA A 188 -4.82 5.70 -13.51
N ASN A 189 -6.09 5.29 -13.45
CA ASN A 189 -7.24 6.16 -13.74
C ASN A 189 -7.84 6.83 -12.49
N HIS A 190 -7.25 6.60 -11.30
CA HIS A 190 -7.76 7.21 -10.07
C HIS A 190 -7.78 8.74 -10.17
N LYS A 191 -8.91 9.32 -9.78
CA LYS A 191 -9.11 10.76 -9.64
C LYS A 191 -9.43 11.06 -8.18
N ASP A 192 -8.71 12.01 -7.62
CA ASP A 192 -8.92 12.41 -6.24
C ASP A 192 -10.30 13.07 -6.08
N ASN A 193 -10.93 12.78 -4.94
CA ASN A 193 -12.17 13.41 -4.54
C ASN A 193 -11.94 14.19 -3.24
N ILE A 194 -11.88 15.51 -3.35
CA ILE A 194 -11.62 16.39 -2.23
C ILE A 194 -12.68 16.28 -1.12
N ASP A 195 -13.93 15.99 -1.48
CA ASP A 195 -14.99 15.84 -0.50
C ASP A 195 -14.85 14.56 0.33
N ILE A 196 -14.23 13.52 -0.25
CA ILE A 196 -13.84 12.30 0.48
C ILE A 196 -12.70 12.62 1.43
N ILE A 197 -11.66 13.31 0.95
CA ILE A 197 -10.49 13.69 1.74
C ILE A 197 -10.90 14.53 2.96
N LYS A 198 -11.73 15.54 2.76
CA LYS A 198 -12.23 16.41 3.83
C LYS A 198 -13.10 15.71 4.88
N LYS A 199 -13.65 14.54 4.57
CA LYS A 199 -14.40 13.73 5.54
C LYS A 199 -13.49 12.98 6.52
N VAL A 200 -12.22 12.76 6.16
CA VAL A 200 -11.27 12.02 7.02
C VAL A 200 -10.81 12.92 8.16
N LYS A 201 -11.27 12.60 9.37
CA LYS A 201 -10.93 13.31 10.63
C LYS A 201 -9.94 12.51 11.49
N THR A 202 -9.71 11.25 11.14
CA THR A 202 -8.76 10.38 11.84
C THR A 202 -7.37 11.01 11.84
N LYS A 203 -6.66 10.95 12.97
CA LYS A 203 -5.26 11.38 13.04
C LYS A 203 -4.45 10.64 11.98
N THR A 204 -3.89 11.38 11.03
CA THR A 204 -3.22 10.84 9.84
C THR A 204 -1.76 11.26 9.80
N LEU A 205 -0.87 10.28 9.64
CA LEU A 205 0.53 10.50 9.31
C LEU A 205 0.76 10.17 7.84
N ILE A 206 1.40 11.08 7.12
CA ILE A 206 1.78 10.88 5.72
C ILE A 206 3.30 10.81 5.65
N MET A 207 3.84 9.77 5.02
CA MET A 207 5.29 9.62 4.81
C MET A 207 5.61 9.35 3.36
N THR A 208 6.69 9.95 2.86
CA THR A 208 7.12 9.80 1.47
C THR A 208 8.64 9.95 1.41
N GLY A 209 9.28 9.09 0.63
CA GLY A 209 10.70 9.20 0.37
C GLY A 209 11.05 10.50 -0.39
N SER A 210 12.12 11.18 0.02
CA SER A 210 12.54 12.45 -0.60
C SER A 210 12.86 12.31 -2.10
N ASN A 211 13.24 11.12 -2.54
CA ASN A 211 13.58 10.78 -3.92
C ASN A 211 12.47 10.01 -4.66
N ASP A 212 11.25 9.96 -4.12
CA ASP A 212 10.11 9.33 -4.80
C ASP A 212 9.61 10.20 -5.96
N LEU A 213 9.82 9.73 -7.18
CA LEU A 213 9.40 10.41 -8.40
C LEU A 213 7.95 10.07 -8.82
N GLY A 214 7.34 9.06 -8.21
CA GLY A 214 5.99 8.59 -8.56
C GLY A 214 4.90 9.10 -7.63
N SER A 215 5.21 9.17 -6.35
CA SER A 215 4.37 9.72 -5.28
C SER A 215 5.20 10.78 -4.56
N THR A 216 5.23 11.97 -5.14
CA THR A 216 6.21 13.00 -4.78
C THR A 216 5.94 13.62 -3.41
N VAL A 217 6.98 14.20 -2.82
CA VAL A 217 6.89 15.02 -1.60
C VAL A 217 5.83 16.12 -1.74
N ALA A 218 5.74 16.74 -2.93
CA ALA A 218 4.74 17.78 -3.21
C ALA A 218 3.30 17.24 -3.14
N MET A 219 3.04 16.02 -3.64
CA MET A 219 1.74 15.36 -3.52
C MET A 219 1.38 15.12 -2.06
N SER A 220 2.32 14.62 -1.27
CA SER A 220 2.12 14.32 0.15
C SER A 220 1.90 15.58 0.98
N LYS A 221 2.63 16.65 0.73
CA LYS A 221 2.42 17.97 1.35
C LYS A 221 1.04 18.54 0.99
N SER A 222 0.62 18.41 -0.28
CA SER A 222 -0.71 18.86 -0.73
C SER A 222 -1.82 18.06 -0.05
N LEU A 223 -1.68 16.72 0.07
CA LEU A 223 -2.64 15.90 0.79
C LEU A 223 -2.72 16.28 2.28
N SER A 224 -1.57 16.52 2.91
CA SER A 224 -1.52 16.93 4.31
C SER A 224 -2.23 18.29 4.53
N SER A 225 -2.13 19.20 3.57
CA SER A 225 -2.83 20.50 3.64
C SER A 225 -4.35 20.36 3.52
N ASP A 226 -4.85 19.34 2.82
CA ASP A 226 -6.29 19.15 2.60
C ASP A 226 -6.93 18.23 3.65
N LEU A 227 -6.16 17.45 4.41
CA LEU A 227 -6.62 16.65 5.53
C LEU A 227 -6.68 17.50 6.82
N ILE A 228 -7.80 17.40 7.55
CA ILE A 228 -8.05 18.25 8.73
C ILE A 228 -7.08 17.96 9.88
N ASN A 229 -6.68 16.69 10.05
CA ASN A 229 -5.88 16.23 11.20
C ASN A 229 -4.73 15.38 10.70
N SER A 230 -3.74 16.02 10.10
CA SER A 230 -2.60 15.30 9.53
C SER A 230 -1.25 15.95 9.86
N SER A 231 -0.23 15.12 9.78
CA SER A 231 1.18 15.51 9.76
C SER A 231 1.91 14.84 8.60
N PHE A 232 2.98 15.45 8.14
CA PHE A 232 3.81 14.94 7.06
C PHE A 232 5.25 14.77 7.53
N ILE A 233 5.86 13.65 7.13
CA ILE A 233 7.28 13.35 7.34
C ILE A 233 7.89 12.99 5.98
N GLU A 234 8.96 13.68 5.63
CA GLU A 234 9.82 13.36 4.51
C GLU A 234 10.88 12.35 4.97
N VAL A 235 10.92 11.18 4.34
CA VAL A 235 11.92 10.14 4.63
C VAL A 235 13.15 10.42 3.76
N GLU A 236 14.22 10.89 4.39
CA GLU A 236 15.44 11.26 3.67
C GLU A 236 16.03 10.09 2.90
N ASN A 237 16.56 10.39 1.71
CA ASN A 237 17.19 9.44 0.77
C ASN A 237 16.27 8.31 0.27
N GLY A 238 15.07 8.16 0.80
CA GLY A 238 14.14 7.13 0.38
C GLY A 238 13.56 7.37 -1.00
N LYS A 239 13.42 6.30 -1.81
CA LYS A 239 12.61 6.28 -3.01
C LYS A 239 11.18 5.78 -2.69
N HIS A 240 10.49 5.21 -3.68
CA HIS A 240 9.08 4.84 -3.52
C HIS A 240 8.87 3.80 -2.41
N LEU A 241 9.73 2.77 -2.31
CA LEU A 241 9.70 1.77 -1.24
C LEU A 241 10.57 2.16 -0.04
N CYS A 242 10.47 3.42 0.41
CA CYS A 242 11.18 3.89 1.61
C CYS A 242 10.87 3.05 2.86
N SER A 243 9.73 2.37 2.91
CA SER A 243 9.40 1.41 3.98
C SER A 243 10.36 0.21 4.04
N ILE A 244 11.15 -0.01 3.00
CA ILE A 244 12.16 -1.08 2.95
C ILE A 244 13.55 -0.46 2.91
N GLU A 245 13.80 0.48 2.00
CA GLU A 245 15.08 1.14 1.82
C GLU A 245 15.52 1.95 3.06
N CYS A 246 14.56 2.60 3.73
CA CYS A 246 14.75 3.39 4.94
C CYS A 246 13.87 2.83 6.07
N ALA A 247 13.89 1.50 6.26
CA ALA A 247 12.97 0.81 7.14
C ALA A 247 13.00 1.34 8.59
N ASP A 248 14.18 1.66 9.11
CA ASP A 248 14.35 2.14 10.48
C ASP A 248 13.63 3.48 10.71
N ASP A 249 13.78 4.44 9.79
CA ASP A 249 13.13 5.75 9.86
C ASP A 249 11.61 5.62 9.79
N VAL A 250 11.11 4.75 8.92
CA VAL A 250 9.68 4.46 8.82
C VAL A 250 9.18 3.77 10.09
N ASN A 251 9.89 2.76 10.58
CA ASN A 251 9.49 1.95 11.73
C ASN A 251 9.42 2.75 13.05
N ILE A 252 10.33 3.71 13.25
CA ILE A 252 10.28 4.63 14.41
C ILE A 252 8.95 5.38 14.41
N ASN A 253 8.50 5.84 13.25
CA ASN A 253 7.26 6.60 13.12
C ASN A 253 5.99 5.74 13.19
N LEU A 254 6.07 4.44 12.91
CA LEU A 254 4.96 3.50 13.10
C LEU A 254 4.70 3.17 14.57
N LYS A 255 5.72 3.28 15.43
CA LYS A 255 5.64 3.01 16.88
C LYS A 255 5.03 4.17 17.69
N ASN A 256 5.02 5.40 17.14
CA ASN A 256 4.52 6.63 17.76
C ASN A 256 3.05 6.91 17.38
#